data_e70abf096b35f0274114bc1994cfcc0e
#
_entry.id   e70abf096b35f0274114bc1994cfcc0e
#
_cell.length_a   1.000
_cell.length_b   1.000
_cell.length_c   1.000
_cell.angle_alpha   90.00
_cell.angle_beta   90.00
_cell.angle_gamma   90.00
#
_symmetry.space_group_name_H-M   'P 1'
#
loop_
_entity.id
_entity.type
_entity.pdbx_description
1 polymer ?
#
loop_
_entity_poly.entity_id
_entity_poly.type
_entity_poly.pdbx_seq_one_letter_code
_entity_poly.pdbx_strand_id
1 'polypeptide(L)' 'MAEKTKTIGIIGGGQLGLMIVEQAHLLGARTLCLDPAPDAPAFALSDGHI' A
#
# COMPACT_ATOMS: atom_id res chain seq x y z
N MET A 1 -9.65 -20.16 4.87
CA MET A 1 -9.50 -19.13 5.39
C MET A 1 -8.58 -18.25 4.77
N ALA A 2 -8.81 -17.16 4.63
CA ALA A 2 -7.99 -16.31 3.91
C ALA A 2 -7.07 -15.61 4.87
N GLU A 3 -5.83 -15.76 4.65
CA GLU A 3 -4.88 -15.01 5.41
C GLU A 3 -4.20 -14.05 4.50
N LYS A 4 -3.77 -12.94 5.05
CA LYS A 4 -2.99 -12.00 4.28
C LYS A 4 -1.58 -12.51 4.21
N THR A 5 -1.35 -13.42 3.30
CA THR A 5 -0.05 -14.05 3.17
C THR A 5 0.84 -13.35 2.17
N LYS A 6 0.28 -12.44 1.36
CA LYS A 6 1.07 -11.74 0.36
C LYS A 6 1.21 -10.29 0.72
N THR A 7 2.39 -9.75 0.47
CA THR A 7 2.66 -8.33 0.64
C THR A 7 3.02 -7.75 -0.72
N ILE A 8 2.34 -6.70 -1.10
CA ILE A 8 2.57 -6.02 -2.36
C ILE A 8 3.37 -4.76 -2.09
N GLY A 9 4.52 -4.65 -2.73
CA GLY A 9 5.34 -3.46 -2.64
C GLY A 9 4.88 -2.46 -3.68
N ILE A 10 4.69 -1.22 -3.27
CA ILE A 10 4.24 -0.14 -4.14
C ILE A 10 5.30 0.93 -4.15
N ILE A 11 5.85 1.22 -5.32
CA ILE A 11 6.83 2.29 -5.46
C ILE A 11 6.09 3.53 -5.95
N GLY A 12 6.09 4.55 -5.11
CA GLY A 12 5.33 5.75 -5.38
C GLY A 12 4.04 5.79 -4.58
N GLY A 13 3.98 6.68 -3.60
CA GLY A 13 2.86 6.77 -2.69
C GLY A 13 1.87 7.88 -3.00
N GLY A 14 1.86 8.38 -4.25
CA GLY A 14 0.93 9.43 -4.64
C GLY A 14 -0.47 8.88 -4.86
N GLN A 15 -1.28 9.63 -5.62
CA GLN A 15 -2.68 9.29 -5.78
C GLN A 15 -2.88 7.92 -6.42
N LEU A 16 -2.07 7.58 -7.42
CA LEU A 16 -2.17 6.28 -8.05
C LEU A 16 -1.78 5.17 -7.08
N GLY A 17 -0.71 5.40 -6.29
CA GLY A 17 -0.31 4.43 -5.28
C GLY A 17 -1.41 4.19 -4.27
N LEU A 18 -2.11 5.26 -3.87
CA LEU A 18 -3.23 5.15 -2.95
C LEU A 18 -4.31 4.23 -3.52
N MET A 19 -4.63 4.40 -4.81
CA MET A 19 -5.64 3.56 -5.44
C MET A 19 -5.22 2.10 -5.46
N ILE A 20 -3.93 1.85 -5.68
CA ILE A 20 -3.43 0.48 -5.70
C ILE A 20 -3.51 -0.13 -4.30
N VAL A 21 -3.19 0.64 -3.26
CA VAL A 21 -3.31 0.17 -1.89
C VAL A 21 -4.75 -0.24 -1.58
N GLU A 22 -5.70 0.58 -2.00
CA GLU A 22 -7.10 0.29 -1.77
C GLU A 22 -7.52 -1.02 -2.44
N GLN A 23 -7.10 -1.22 -3.69
CA GLN A 23 -7.44 -2.44 -4.40
C GLN A 23 -6.76 -3.66 -3.79
N ALA A 24 -5.51 -3.51 -3.37
CA ALA A 24 -4.79 -4.61 -2.74
C ALA A 24 -5.49 -5.05 -1.46
N HIS A 25 -5.97 -4.10 -0.67
CA HIS A 25 -6.67 -4.43 0.57
C HIS A 25 -7.97 -5.16 0.29
N LEU A 26 -8.68 -4.79 -0.77
CA LEU A 26 -9.89 -5.50 -1.15
C LEU A 26 -9.61 -6.94 -1.53
N LEU A 27 -8.41 -7.22 -2.02
CA LEU A 27 -7.99 -8.56 -2.38
C LEU A 27 -7.37 -9.32 -1.21
N GLY A 28 -7.29 -8.69 -0.05
CA GLY A 28 -6.75 -9.34 1.13
C GLY A 28 -5.24 -9.31 1.24
N ALA A 29 -4.57 -8.47 0.48
CA ALA A 29 -3.12 -8.36 0.53
C ALA A 29 -2.67 -7.26 1.50
N ARG A 30 -1.48 -7.43 2.05
CA ARG A 30 -0.83 -6.36 2.80
C ARG A 30 -0.07 -5.49 1.82
N THR A 31 0.18 -4.26 2.19
CA THR A 31 0.87 -3.33 1.31
C THR A 31 2.04 -2.67 2.02
N LEU A 32 3.10 -2.45 1.26
CA LEU A 32 4.25 -1.70 1.71
C LEU A 32 4.52 -0.63 0.67
N CYS A 33 4.46 0.62 1.08
CA CYS A 33 4.58 1.74 0.16
C CYS A 33 5.92 2.44 0.33
N LEU A 34 6.56 2.75 -0.78
CA LEU A 34 7.85 3.42 -0.79
C LEU A 34 7.73 4.72 -1.56
N ASP A 35 8.06 5.83 -0.92
CA ASP A 35 8.02 7.14 -1.57
C ASP A 35 8.92 8.09 -0.78
N PRO A 36 9.69 8.95 -1.47
CA PRO A 36 10.57 9.90 -0.77
C PRO A 36 9.81 10.97 0.01
N ALA A 37 8.55 11.24 -0.32
CA ALA A 37 7.79 12.24 0.40
C ALA A 37 7.26 11.64 1.71
N PRO A 38 7.52 12.27 2.86
CA PRO A 38 7.11 11.70 4.14
C PRO A 38 5.60 11.70 4.34
N ASP A 39 4.87 12.50 3.57
CA ASP A 39 3.43 12.61 3.71
C ASP A 39 2.69 12.09 2.48
N ALA A 40 3.26 11.13 1.78
CA ALA A 40 2.63 10.57 0.60
C ALA A 40 1.23 10.05 0.92
N PRO A 41 0.24 10.31 0.06
CA PRO A 41 -1.15 9.94 0.35
C PRO A 41 -1.36 8.47 0.66
N ALA A 42 -0.64 7.58 -0.02
CA ALA A 42 -0.84 6.16 0.19
C ALA A 42 -0.34 5.67 1.54
N PHE A 43 0.51 6.44 2.23
CA PHE A 43 1.07 6.02 3.50
C PHE A 43 -0.01 5.82 4.55
N ALA A 44 -1.08 6.60 4.50
CA ALA A 44 -2.12 6.53 5.51
C ALA A 44 -2.87 5.21 5.46
N LEU A 45 -2.97 4.60 4.30
CA LEU A 45 -3.73 3.36 4.13
C LEU A 45 -2.86 2.12 4.02
N SER A 46 -1.58 2.26 3.68
CA SER A 46 -0.73 1.09 3.53
C SER A 46 -0.43 0.48 4.89
N ASP A 47 -0.12 -0.80 4.89
CA ASP A 47 0.23 -1.50 6.14
C ASP A 47 1.60 -1.08 6.64
N GLY A 48 2.48 -0.63 5.75
CA GLY A 48 3.77 -0.09 6.12
C GLY A 48 4.28 0.84 5.05
N HIS A 49 5.29 1.61 5.37
CA HIS A 49 5.89 2.50 4.39
C HIS A 49 7.34 2.80 4.75
N ILE A 50 8.05 3.22 3.75
CA ILE A 50 9.46 3.59 3.90
C ILE A 50 9.70 4.95 3.28
#